data_52440a9ccf1570dc49d02a3e304a1fb1
#
_entry.id   52440a9ccf1570dc49d02a3e304a1fb1
#
_cell.length_a   1.000
_cell.length_b   1.000
_cell.length_c   1.000
_cell.angle_alpha   90.00
_cell.angle_beta   90.00
_cell.angle_gamma   90.00
#
_symmetry.space_group_name_H-M   'P 1'
#
loop_
_entity.id
_entity.type
_entity.pdbx_description
1 polymer ?
#
loop_
_entity_poly.entity_id
_entity_poly.type
_entity_poly.pdbx_seq_one_letter_code
_entity_poly.pdbx_strand_id
1 'polypeptide(L)'
;MTTGPTSTPGTSSRRVRANGDGTVYQRKDGRWEAAGYVLAPGDTRKRVRVYGTTRKEALAKLTEKTATSNRGIPVVSAQGSLAAYLTYWLENVAVHQLRETTHTRYTACTNRYLIPGLGKKKLAKLSAKDVRTWLNELRTVCQCCARGLDTTRDQPRCCATGTCCGKRLSPLTLAYIHSVLKSALEHAVREEEIPRNVARNVRTGTPRPRRFNPLTADEARTFLAGAQGHRLHALFELALRTGLRKGELLGLRWEDLDHVSGTASIRRTLQRTRSSGLTTLPTKTISSERRIALPSPCLLALRAHRKQQAQEKEEAGAGWVDSGHVFTRPDGHPIEPATLTRHFNALLRCARLRQIRFHDLRHSTATLLLEQGVELIVIKELLGHAHIGVTATVYAHVRLRLQRDAIDLLGNALRDPAAATTEPNDSDDPALCAAPVR
;
A
#
# COMPACT_ATOMS: atom_id res chain seq x y z
N MET A 1 63.12 72.32 -36.77
CA MET A 1 61.90 72.04 -37.49
C MET A 1 61.63 70.54 -37.38
N THR A 2 60.85 70.15 -36.36
CA THR A 2 60.57 68.76 -36.06
C THR A 2 59.08 68.61 -35.98
N THR A 3 58.53 67.86 -36.90
CA THR A 3 57.14 67.54 -37.01
C THR A 3 56.81 66.25 -36.20
N GLY A 4 55.96 66.35 -35.17
CA GLY A 4 55.54 65.20 -34.39
C GLY A 4 54.42 64.36 -35.09
N PRO A 5 54.32 63.08 -34.80
CA PRO A 5 53.29 62.19 -35.41
C PRO A 5 51.98 62.27 -34.74
N THR A 6 50.93 62.40 -35.57
CA THR A 6 49.51 62.33 -35.25
C THR A 6 49.11 60.96 -34.72
N SER A 7 48.46 60.89 -33.54
CA SER A 7 47.88 59.68 -32.95
C SER A 7 46.52 59.38 -33.61
N THR A 8 46.39 58.17 -34.21
CA THR A 8 45.14 57.61 -34.68
C THR A 8 44.30 57.02 -33.52
N PRO A 9 42.97 57.19 -33.50
CA PRO A 9 42.13 56.65 -32.43
C PRO A 9 41.94 55.13 -32.59
N GLY A 10 42.25 54.40 -31.54
CA GLY A 10 42.14 52.92 -31.47
C GLY A 10 40.69 52.42 -31.68
N THR A 11 40.51 51.60 -32.68
CA THR A 11 39.31 50.80 -32.88
C THR A 11 39.12 49.81 -31.76
N SER A 12 38.06 49.98 -30.90
CA SER A 12 37.66 49.01 -29.91
C SER A 12 37.21 47.73 -30.59
N SER A 13 38.00 46.67 -30.45
CA SER A 13 37.67 45.32 -30.91
C SER A 13 36.41 44.83 -30.22
N ARG A 14 35.31 44.72 -30.92
CA ARG A 14 34.11 44.00 -30.47
C ARG A 14 34.54 42.57 -30.15
N ARG A 15 34.58 42.19 -28.88
CA ARG A 15 34.74 40.79 -28.46
C ARG A 15 33.63 39.96 -29.13
N VAL A 16 33.97 39.10 -30.04
CA VAL A 16 33.10 38.11 -30.66
C VAL A 16 32.67 37.14 -29.53
N ARG A 17 31.37 37.09 -29.26
CA ARG A 17 30.83 36.15 -28.25
C ARG A 17 30.93 34.74 -28.77
N ALA A 18 31.32 33.80 -27.89
CA ALA A 18 31.35 32.38 -28.23
C ALA A 18 29.93 31.91 -28.56
N ASN A 19 29.82 31.00 -29.56
CA ASN A 19 28.56 30.39 -29.95
C ASN A 19 28.01 29.58 -28.73
N GLY A 20 26.88 30.03 -28.15
CA GLY A 20 26.24 29.35 -27.02
C GLY A 20 26.01 30.23 -25.78
N ASP A 21 26.69 31.39 -25.63
CA ASP A 21 26.62 32.25 -24.43
C ASP A 21 25.28 32.94 -24.22
N GLY A 22 24.36 32.87 -25.16
CA GLY A 22 23.07 33.53 -25.11
C GLY A 22 23.15 35.07 -25.27
N THR A 23 22.01 35.73 -25.26
CA THR A 23 21.94 37.21 -25.39
C THR A 23 21.39 37.82 -24.11
N VAL A 24 21.99 38.93 -23.65
CA VAL A 24 21.53 39.71 -22.50
C VAL A 24 21.40 41.16 -22.88
N TYR A 25 20.21 41.76 -22.71
CA TYR A 25 19.96 43.17 -23.00
C TYR A 25 18.93 43.75 -22.03
N GLN A 26 18.94 45.07 -21.92
CA GLN A 26 17.94 45.78 -21.12
C GLN A 26 16.73 46.11 -21.98
N ARG A 27 15.55 45.83 -21.49
CA ARG A 27 14.27 46.14 -22.15
C ARG A 27 13.86 47.59 -21.88
N LYS A 28 12.94 48.07 -22.69
CA LYS A 28 12.37 49.43 -22.56
C LYS A 28 11.66 49.62 -21.19
N ASP A 29 11.22 48.55 -20.55
CA ASP A 29 10.59 48.54 -19.22
C ASP A 29 11.61 48.53 -18.04
N GLY A 30 12.90 48.74 -18.34
CA GLY A 30 13.99 48.75 -17.33
C GLY A 30 14.49 47.38 -16.86
N ARG A 31 13.77 46.29 -17.12
CA ARG A 31 14.19 44.92 -16.78
C ARG A 31 15.23 44.39 -17.74
N TRP A 32 16.08 43.51 -17.24
CA TRP A 32 17.06 42.80 -18.05
C TRP A 32 16.47 41.48 -18.55
N GLU A 33 16.61 41.22 -19.84
CA GLU A 33 16.25 39.94 -20.48
C GLU A 33 17.52 39.21 -20.89
N ALA A 34 17.63 37.95 -20.49
CA ALA A 34 18.65 37.03 -21.00
C ALA A 34 17.96 35.89 -21.74
N ALA A 35 18.46 35.52 -22.93
CA ALA A 35 17.90 34.45 -23.75
C ALA A 35 18.99 33.52 -24.28
N GLY A 36 18.75 32.23 -24.24
CA GLY A 36 19.65 31.19 -24.71
C GLY A 36 18.86 29.94 -25.12
N TYR A 37 19.54 28.99 -25.72
CA TYR A 37 18.96 27.71 -26.10
C TYR A 37 19.22 26.67 -25.02
N VAL A 38 18.21 25.92 -24.67
CA VAL A 38 18.25 24.81 -23.72
C VAL A 38 17.62 23.56 -24.32
N LEU A 39 18.02 22.39 -23.83
CA LEU A 39 17.43 21.13 -24.24
C LEU A 39 15.97 21.08 -23.75
N ALA A 40 15.05 20.76 -24.64
CA ALA A 40 13.64 20.49 -24.35
C ALA A 40 13.35 18.99 -24.47
N PRO A 41 12.21 18.50 -23.97
CA PRO A 41 11.83 17.10 -24.15
C PRO A 41 11.84 16.67 -25.62
N GLY A 42 12.26 15.44 -25.91
CA GLY A 42 12.43 14.92 -27.27
C GLY A 42 13.70 15.40 -27.97
N ASP A 43 14.75 15.74 -27.21
CA ASP A 43 16.10 16.14 -27.70
C ASP A 43 16.07 17.39 -28.60
N THR A 44 15.01 18.21 -28.49
CA THR A 44 14.87 19.45 -29.25
C THR A 44 15.46 20.64 -28.48
N ARG A 45 16.10 21.59 -29.21
CA ARG A 45 16.60 22.82 -28.62
C ARG A 45 15.53 23.91 -28.64
N LYS A 46 15.14 24.44 -27.48
CA LYS A 46 14.17 25.51 -27.33
C LYS A 46 14.83 26.78 -26.78
N ARG A 47 14.50 27.92 -27.40
CA ARG A 47 14.96 29.21 -26.90
C ARG A 47 14.15 29.60 -25.67
N VAL A 48 14.82 29.78 -24.51
CA VAL A 48 14.23 30.29 -23.28
C VAL A 48 14.64 31.71 -23.02
N ARG A 49 13.72 32.50 -22.43
CA ARG A 49 13.98 33.86 -21.97
C ARG A 49 13.81 33.90 -20.47
N VAL A 50 14.71 34.61 -19.79
CA VAL A 50 14.65 34.84 -18.35
C VAL A 50 14.80 36.34 -18.08
N TYR A 51 14.18 36.79 -17.01
CA TYR A 51 14.13 38.21 -16.66
C TYR A 51 14.72 38.43 -15.28
N GLY A 52 15.43 39.55 -15.10
CA GLY A 52 16.00 40.01 -13.84
C GLY A 52 15.89 41.50 -13.68
N THR A 53 16.00 42.00 -12.45
CA THR A 53 16.09 43.42 -12.15
C THR A 53 17.49 43.98 -12.51
N THR A 54 18.49 43.12 -12.49
CA THR A 54 19.87 43.45 -12.87
C THR A 54 20.37 42.51 -13.98
N ARG A 55 21.40 42.99 -14.71
CA ARG A 55 22.08 42.17 -15.74
C ARG A 55 22.65 40.88 -15.14
N LYS A 56 23.25 40.96 -13.93
CA LYS A 56 23.83 39.83 -13.21
C LYS A 56 22.78 38.78 -12.86
N GLU A 57 21.62 39.22 -12.39
CA GLU A 57 20.50 38.34 -12.03
C GLU A 57 19.93 37.61 -13.27
N ALA A 58 19.71 38.34 -14.39
CA ALA A 58 19.22 37.72 -15.61
C ALA A 58 20.21 36.70 -16.17
N LEU A 59 21.51 37.02 -16.15
CA LEU A 59 22.56 36.11 -16.57
C LEU A 59 22.64 34.87 -15.68
N ALA A 60 22.63 35.03 -14.37
CA ALA A 60 22.66 33.90 -13.42
C ALA A 60 21.49 32.93 -13.63
N LYS A 61 20.29 33.44 -13.84
CA LYS A 61 19.08 32.64 -14.15
C LYS A 61 19.23 31.89 -15.49
N LEU A 62 19.85 32.49 -16.50
CA LEU A 62 20.12 31.82 -17.77
C LEU A 62 21.18 30.73 -17.60
N THR A 63 22.29 31.04 -16.93
CA THR A 63 23.38 30.08 -16.66
C THR A 63 22.89 28.85 -15.88
N GLU A 64 22.02 29.03 -14.89
CA GLU A 64 21.41 27.91 -14.15
C GLU A 64 20.60 26.99 -15.08
N LYS A 65 19.79 27.59 -15.97
CA LYS A 65 19.02 26.81 -16.96
C LYS A 65 19.91 26.12 -17.99
N THR A 66 20.94 26.79 -18.46
CA THR A 66 21.92 26.21 -19.39
C THR A 66 22.73 25.10 -18.74
N ALA A 67 23.15 25.28 -17.48
CA ALA A 67 23.85 24.24 -16.72
C ALA A 67 22.96 22.99 -16.51
N THR A 68 21.67 23.19 -16.29
CA THR A 68 20.70 22.07 -16.20
C THR A 68 20.56 21.35 -17.54
N SER A 69 20.46 22.13 -18.63
CA SER A 69 20.41 21.61 -20.01
C SER A 69 21.70 20.83 -20.37
N ASN A 70 22.86 21.36 -20.02
CA ASN A 70 24.16 20.71 -20.32
C ASN A 70 24.40 19.40 -19.52
N ARG A 71 23.64 19.18 -18.44
CA ARG A 71 23.61 17.89 -17.73
C ARG A 71 22.66 16.87 -18.38
N GLY A 72 22.16 17.16 -19.58
CA GLY A 72 21.18 16.31 -20.28
C GLY A 72 19.78 16.31 -19.65
N ILE A 73 19.52 17.25 -18.71
CA ILE A 73 18.19 17.38 -18.10
C ILE A 73 17.40 18.39 -18.91
N PRO A 74 16.29 17.99 -19.58
CA PRO A 74 15.46 18.91 -20.33
C PRO A 74 14.95 20.03 -19.45
N VAL A 75 15.11 21.28 -19.90
CA VAL A 75 14.58 22.47 -19.21
C VAL A 75 13.13 22.62 -19.60
N VAL A 76 12.27 21.89 -18.89
CA VAL A 76 10.84 21.89 -19.15
C VAL A 76 10.19 23.16 -18.62
N SER A 77 9.41 23.82 -19.43
CA SER A 77 8.36 24.72 -18.96
C SER A 77 7.04 23.94 -18.92
N ALA A 78 6.88 23.00 -17.96
CA ALA A 78 5.55 22.46 -17.69
C ALA A 78 4.63 23.63 -17.34
N GLN A 79 3.89 24.14 -18.33
CA GLN A 79 2.99 25.28 -18.14
C GLN A 79 1.69 24.84 -17.45
N GLY A 80 1.44 23.53 -17.39
CA GLY A 80 0.24 22.94 -16.83
C GLY A 80 0.16 23.05 -15.30
N SER A 81 -1.09 23.07 -14.81
CA SER A 81 -1.36 22.92 -13.38
C SER A 81 -1.12 21.46 -12.95
N LEU A 82 -0.83 21.25 -11.67
CA LEU A 82 -0.75 19.89 -11.11
C LEU A 82 -2.08 19.13 -11.31
N ALA A 83 -3.22 19.82 -11.23
CA ALA A 83 -4.53 19.20 -11.50
C ALA A 83 -4.61 18.61 -12.91
N ALA A 84 -4.23 19.37 -13.92
CA ALA A 84 -4.23 18.90 -15.32
C ALA A 84 -3.31 17.69 -15.51
N TYR A 85 -2.11 17.73 -14.92
CA TYR A 85 -1.20 16.60 -14.97
C TYR A 85 -1.75 15.35 -14.27
N LEU A 86 -2.31 15.51 -13.07
CA LEU A 86 -2.89 14.39 -12.33
C LEU A 86 -4.07 13.74 -13.07
N THR A 87 -4.89 14.53 -13.75
CA THR A 87 -5.99 14.03 -14.60
C THR A 87 -5.42 13.24 -15.77
N TYR A 88 -4.47 13.83 -16.51
CA TYR A 88 -3.77 13.14 -17.60
C TYR A 88 -3.15 11.81 -17.14
N TRP A 89 -2.41 11.84 -16.03
CA TRP A 89 -1.77 10.63 -15.49
C TRP A 89 -2.76 9.53 -15.12
N LEU A 90 -3.91 9.87 -14.54
CA LEU A 90 -4.95 8.89 -14.22
C LEU A 90 -5.57 8.28 -15.47
N GLU A 91 -5.89 9.11 -16.47
CA GLU A 91 -6.65 8.70 -17.66
C GLU A 91 -5.78 7.99 -18.71
N ASN A 92 -4.51 8.37 -18.84
CA ASN A 92 -3.66 7.89 -19.93
C ASN A 92 -2.55 6.93 -19.47
N VAL A 93 -2.23 6.90 -18.17
CA VAL A 93 -1.11 6.11 -17.66
C VAL A 93 -1.57 5.11 -16.62
N ALA A 94 -2.13 5.60 -15.52
CA ALA A 94 -2.49 4.77 -14.39
C ALA A 94 -3.58 3.74 -14.73
N VAL A 95 -4.48 4.07 -15.64
CA VAL A 95 -5.55 3.16 -16.12
C VAL A 95 -4.98 1.89 -16.75
N HIS A 96 -3.87 1.99 -17.46
CA HIS A 96 -3.23 0.85 -18.14
C HIS A 96 -2.25 0.08 -17.25
N GLN A 97 -1.69 0.73 -16.24
CA GLN A 97 -0.65 0.13 -15.37
C GLN A 97 -1.20 -0.45 -14.07
N LEU A 98 -2.34 0.04 -13.61
CA LEU A 98 -2.91 -0.35 -12.33
C LEU A 98 -4.12 -1.28 -12.49
N ARG A 99 -4.29 -2.22 -11.56
CA ARG A 99 -5.55 -2.95 -11.47
C ARG A 99 -6.70 -1.98 -11.21
N GLU A 100 -7.87 -2.24 -11.78
CA GLU A 100 -9.06 -1.38 -11.69
C GLU A 100 -9.37 -0.91 -10.26
N THR A 101 -9.32 -1.80 -9.27
CA THR A 101 -9.56 -1.45 -7.87
C THR A 101 -8.53 -0.46 -7.30
N THR A 102 -7.27 -0.54 -7.75
CA THR A 102 -6.21 0.40 -7.37
C THR A 102 -6.40 1.73 -8.07
N HIS A 103 -6.68 1.69 -9.38
CA HIS A 103 -6.98 2.88 -10.18
C HIS A 103 -8.16 3.65 -9.60
N THR A 104 -9.29 3.00 -9.30
CA THR A 104 -10.46 3.62 -8.67
C THR A 104 -10.11 4.31 -7.35
N ARG A 105 -9.27 3.67 -6.52
CA ARG A 105 -8.81 4.25 -5.25
C ARG A 105 -7.86 5.44 -5.47
N TYR A 106 -7.00 5.39 -6.47
CA TYR A 106 -6.11 6.49 -6.84
C TYR A 106 -6.92 7.68 -7.35
N THR A 107 -7.88 7.44 -8.24
CA THR A 107 -8.80 8.46 -8.74
C THR A 107 -9.58 9.12 -7.61
N ALA A 108 -10.16 8.32 -6.71
CA ALA A 108 -10.87 8.86 -5.55
C ALA A 108 -9.97 9.67 -4.62
N CYS A 109 -8.71 9.24 -4.41
CA CYS A 109 -7.73 9.97 -3.62
C CYS A 109 -7.33 11.29 -4.26
N THR A 110 -7.05 11.27 -5.55
CA THR A 110 -6.64 12.44 -6.34
C THR A 110 -7.74 13.50 -6.37
N ASN A 111 -8.97 13.10 -6.69
CA ASN A 111 -10.10 14.02 -6.77
C ASN A 111 -10.51 14.57 -5.39
N ARG A 112 -10.35 13.76 -4.34
CA ARG A 112 -10.76 14.14 -2.99
C ARG A 112 -9.76 15.02 -2.27
N TYR A 113 -8.46 14.81 -2.49
CA TYR A 113 -7.41 15.44 -1.70
C TYR A 113 -6.37 16.20 -2.53
N LEU A 114 -5.81 15.60 -3.59
CA LEU A 114 -4.69 16.16 -4.32
C LEU A 114 -5.10 17.38 -5.16
N ILE A 115 -6.15 17.24 -5.98
CA ILE A 115 -6.64 18.33 -6.82
C ILE A 115 -7.14 19.53 -6.00
N PRO A 116 -8.00 19.35 -4.96
CA PRO A 116 -8.43 20.48 -4.14
C PRO A 116 -7.29 21.16 -3.39
N GLY A 117 -6.31 20.40 -2.91
CA GLY A 117 -5.24 20.94 -2.07
C GLY A 117 -4.06 21.53 -2.82
N LEU A 118 -3.60 20.87 -3.88
CA LEU A 118 -2.38 21.25 -4.60
C LEU A 118 -2.62 21.54 -6.09
N GLY A 119 -3.79 21.21 -6.62
CA GLY A 119 -4.06 21.21 -8.07
C GLY A 119 -3.87 22.57 -8.76
N LYS A 120 -4.10 23.67 -8.07
CA LYS A 120 -3.89 25.04 -8.57
C LYS A 120 -2.41 25.40 -8.78
N LYS A 121 -1.48 24.67 -8.15
CA LYS A 121 -0.04 24.89 -8.31
C LYS A 121 0.42 24.47 -9.70
N LYS A 122 1.32 25.22 -10.30
CA LYS A 122 1.99 24.80 -11.53
C LYS A 122 2.90 23.62 -11.23
N LEU A 123 2.86 22.55 -12.05
CA LEU A 123 3.63 21.33 -11.84
C LEU A 123 5.14 21.62 -11.66
N ALA A 124 5.71 22.45 -12.53
CA ALA A 124 7.12 22.87 -12.49
C ALA A 124 7.51 23.73 -11.27
N LYS A 125 6.54 24.34 -10.58
CA LYS A 125 6.77 25.21 -9.43
C LYS A 125 6.42 24.55 -8.10
N LEU A 126 5.96 23.31 -8.12
CA LEU A 126 5.65 22.57 -6.90
C LEU A 126 6.93 22.31 -6.11
N SER A 127 6.93 22.68 -4.84
CA SER A 127 8.06 22.51 -3.93
C SER A 127 7.78 21.50 -2.82
N ALA A 128 8.84 20.96 -2.21
CA ALA A 128 8.71 20.10 -1.05
C ALA A 128 8.07 20.83 0.15
N LYS A 129 8.26 22.15 0.24
CA LYS A 129 7.61 23.01 1.24
C LYS A 129 6.10 23.03 1.06
N ASP A 130 5.61 23.19 -0.18
CA ASP A 130 4.17 23.17 -0.49
C ASP A 130 3.54 21.84 -0.08
N VAL A 131 4.16 20.73 -0.46
CA VAL A 131 3.67 19.39 -0.12
C VAL A 131 3.65 19.16 1.39
N ARG A 132 4.68 19.60 2.12
CA ARG A 132 4.76 19.46 3.58
C ARG A 132 3.71 20.28 4.27
N THR A 133 3.56 21.56 3.91
CA THR A 133 2.56 22.47 4.50
C THR A 133 1.17 21.90 4.30
N TRP A 134 0.81 21.53 3.08
CA TRP A 134 -0.48 20.94 2.77
C TRP A 134 -0.76 19.62 3.54
N LEU A 135 0.21 18.71 3.65
CA LEU A 135 0.03 17.49 4.44
C LEU A 135 -0.16 17.77 5.94
N ASN A 136 0.49 18.82 6.47
CA ASN A 136 0.28 19.25 7.86
C ASN A 136 -1.13 19.83 8.06
N GLU A 137 -1.63 20.62 7.12
CA GLU A 137 -3.01 21.10 7.12
C GLU A 137 -4.00 19.93 7.08
N LEU A 138 -3.83 18.97 6.16
CA LEU A 138 -4.67 17.78 6.09
C LEU A 138 -4.70 16.97 7.39
N ARG A 139 -3.62 16.99 8.17
CA ARG A 139 -3.52 16.29 9.46
C ARG A 139 -4.42 16.90 10.53
N THR A 140 -4.60 18.20 10.51
CA THR A 140 -5.32 18.96 11.55
C THR A 140 -6.78 19.20 11.20
N VAL A 141 -7.10 19.31 9.92
CA VAL A 141 -8.44 19.65 9.41
C VAL A 141 -9.45 18.52 9.63
N CYS A 142 -10.60 18.88 10.18
CA CYS A 142 -11.74 17.98 10.27
C CYS A 142 -12.31 17.69 8.87
N GLN A 143 -12.33 16.44 8.48
CA GLN A 143 -12.80 16.00 7.16
C GLN A 143 -14.31 16.17 6.97
N CYS A 144 -15.06 16.20 8.04
CA CYS A 144 -16.48 16.49 8.01
C CYS A 144 -16.73 17.97 7.67
N CYS A 145 -16.06 18.89 8.35
CA CYS A 145 -16.12 20.32 8.06
C CYS A 145 -15.64 20.63 6.64
N ALA A 146 -14.44 20.16 6.29
CA ALA A 146 -13.81 20.45 5.00
C ALA A 146 -14.62 19.99 3.78
N ARG A 147 -15.52 19.04 3.98
CA ARG A 147 -16.30 18.40 2.90
C ARG A 147 -17.82 18.60 3.03
N GLY A 148 -18.25 19.34 4.00
CA GLY A 148 -19.68 19.55 4.25
C GLY A 148 -20.46 18.24 4.48
N LEU A 149 -19.83 17.20 5.06
CA LEU A 149 -20.46 15.87 5.15
C LEU A 149 -21.67 15.84 6.08
N ASP A 150 -21.76 16.77 6.99
CA ASP A 150 -22.86 16.82 7.94
C ASP A 150 -24.04 17.62 7.39
N THR A 151 -23.78 18.60 6.50
CA THR A 151 -24.82 19.37 5.82
C THR A 151 -25.60 18.57 4.79
N THR A 152 -25.01 17.46 4.29
CA THR A 152 -25.67 16.55 3.32
C THR A 152 -26.50 15.45 4.00
N ARG A 153 -26.62 15.45 5.31
CA ARG A 153 -27.47 14.51 6.06
C ARG A 153 -28.86 15.07 6.23
N ASP A 154 -29.87 14.21 6.21
CA ASP A 154 -31.25 14.59 6.51
C ASP A 154 -31.38 15.23 7.91
N GLN A 155 -30.58 14.74 8.86
CA GLN A 155 -30.45 15.28 10.20
C GLN A 155 -28.97 15.55 10.53
N PRO A 156 -28.51 16.80 10.50
CA PRO A 156 -27.18 17.18 10.94
C PRO A 156 -26.92 16.83 12.41
N ARG A 157 -25.71 16.33 12.72
CA ARG A 157 -25.39 15.79 14.06
C ARG A 157 -24.13 16.38 14.68
N CYS A 158 -23.37 17.16 13.95
CA CYS A 158 -22.08 17.66 14.43
C CYS A 158 -21.68 19.00 13.78
N CYS A 159 -20.85 18.98 12.74
CA CYS A 159 -20.22 20.17 12.19
C CYS A 159 -21.20 21.21 11.64
N ALA A 160 -22.33 20.79 11.09
CA ALA A 160 -23.38 21.68 10.60
C ALA A 160 -24.21 22.31 11.73
N THR A 161 -24.20 21.72 12.94
CA THR A 161 -24.86 22.26 14.14
C THR A 161 -23.92 23.07 15.01
N GLY A 162 -22.73 23.45 14.52
CA GLY A 162 -21.73 24.23 15.25
C GLY A 162 -20.76 23.40 16.10
N THR A 163 -21.01 22.12 16.34
CA THR A 163 -20.13 21.26 17.13
C THR A 163 -19.22 20.41 16.23
N CYS A 164 -17.94 20.77 16.11
CA CYS A 164 -17.00 20.04 15.28
C CYS A 164 -16.72 18.63 15.82
N CYS A 165 -16.96 17.59 14.99
CA CYS A 165 -16.73 16.20 15.38
C CYS A 165 -15.24 15.79 15.37
N GLY A 166 -14.31 16.66 14.95
CA GLY A 166 -12.88 16.41 14.97
C GLY A 166 -12.43 15.23 14.09
N LYS A 167 -13.20 14.83 13.07
CA LYS A 167 -12.91 13.64 12.22
C LYS A 167 -11.68 13.88 11.34
N ARG A 168 -10.51 13.66 11.90
CA ARG A 168 -9.22 13.83 11.23
C ARG A 168 -8.81 12.59 10.43
N LEU A 169 -7.89 12.79 9.48
CA LEU A 169 -7.29 11.67 8.73
C LEU A 169 -6.33 10.88 9.62
N SER A 170 -6.37 9.55 9.48
CA SER A 170 -5.39 8.69 10.14
C SER A 170 -3.98 8.87 9.53
N PRO A 171 -2.90 8.63 10.30
CA PRO A 171 -1.54 8.65 9.75
C PRO A 171 -1.36 7.72 8.54
N LEU A 172 -2.04 6.57 8.52
CA LEU A 172 -2.02 5.63 7.41
C LEU A 172 -2.68 6.23 6.15
N THR A 173 -3.79 6.95 6.32
CA THR A 173 -4.45 7.63 5.20
C THR A 173 -3.58 8.75 4.64
N LEU A 174 -2.91 9.54 5.49
CA LEU A 174 -1.97 10.57 5.06
C LEU A 174 -0.79 9.98 4.30
N ALA A 175 -0.21 8.88 4.79
CA ALA A 175 0.85 8.16 4.10
C ALA A 175 0.38 7.63 2.73
N TYR A 176 -0.85 7.13 2.64
CA TYR A 176 -1.44 6.69 1.39
C TYR A 176 -1.62 7.85 0.40
N ILE A 177 -2.18 8.99 0.84
CA ILE A 177 -2.34 10.19 -0.01
C ILE A 177 -0.98 10.66 -0.54
N HIS A 178 0.01 10.72 0.33
CA HIS A 178 1.38 11.06 -0.06
C HIS A 178 1.98 10.06 -1.07
N SER A 179 1.72 8.76 -0.91
CA SER A 179 2.21 7.73 -1.84
C SER A 179 1.61 7.86 -3.23
N VAL A 180 0.32 8.24 -3.33
CA VAL A 180 -0.34 8.50 -4.63
C VAL A 180 0.29 9.70 -5.33
N LEU A 181 0.50 10.82 -4.61
CA LEU A 181 1.20 11.99 -5.15
C LEU A 181 2.63 11.63 -5.60
N LYS A 182 3.36 10.90 -4.75
CA LYS A 182 4.72 10.45 -5.07
C LYS A 182 4.74 9.58 -6.34
N SER A 183 3.77 8.69 -6.53
CA SER A 183 3.67 7.85 -7.73
C SER A 183 3.42 8.67 -8.99
N ALA A 184 2.50 9.64 -8.93
CA ALA A 184 2.22 10.53 -10.06
C ALA A 184 3.43 11.41 -10.43
N LEU A 185 4.10 12.01 -9.43
CA LEU A 185 5.29 12.82 -9.66
C LEU A 185 6.51 11.99 -10.12
N GLU A 186 6.58 10.72 -9.74
CA GLU A 186 7.62 9.81 -10.26
C GLU A 186 7.44 9.56 -11.74
N HIS A 187 6.20 9.44 -12.18
CA HIS A 187 5.88 9.34 -13.60
C HIS A 187 6.19 10.64 -14.34
N ALA A 188 5.87 11.80 -13.74
CA ALA A 188 6.23 13.11 -14.31
C ALA A 188 7.74 13.28 -14.52
N VAL A 189 8.57 12.69 -13.65
CA VAL A 189 10.04 12.66 -13.84
C VAL A 189 10.42 11.77 -15.01
N ARG A 190 9.77 10.60 -15.17
CA ARG A 190 10.05 9.68 -16.29
C ARG A 190 9.62 10.23 -17.65
N GLU A 191 8.56 11.03 -17.68
CA GLU A 191 8.11 11.76 -18.87
C GLU A 191 8.83 13.11 -19.05
N GLU A 192 9.86 13.37 -18.25
CA GLU A 192 10.67 14.59 -18.31
C GLU A 192 9.86 15.90 -18.10
N GLU A 193 8.63 15.79 -17.57
CA GLU A 193 7.79 16.95 -17.24
C GLU A 193 8.35 17.78 -16.08
N ILE A 194 9.06 17.13 -15.14
CA ILE A 194 9.76 17.76 -14.02
C ILE A 194 11.13 17.11 -13.79
N PRO A 195 12.14 17.87 -13.36
CA PRO A 195 13.51 17.33 -13.20
C PRO A 195 13.65 16.41 -11.97
N ARG A 196 12.75 16.51 -11.00
CA ARG A 196 12.81 15.71 -9.76
C ARG A 196 11.45 15.59 -9.09
N ASN A 197 11.25 14.49 -8.39
CA ASN A 197 10.06 14.27 -7.58
C ASN A 197 10.21 14.91 -6.19
N VAL A 198 9.60 16.06 -5.98
CA VAL A 198 9.67 16.82 -4.73
C VAL A 198 8.99 16.13 -3.55
N ALA A 199 8.03 15.21 -3.80
CA ALA A 199 7.38 14.45 -2.74
C ALA A 199 8.32 13.44 -2.07
N ARG A 200 9.40 12.99 -2.73
CA ARG A 200 10.42 12.12 -2.10
C ARG A 200 11.07 12.77 -0.87
N ASN A 201 11.19 14.09 -0.86
CA ASN A 201 11.83 14.86 0.21
C ASN A 201 10.88 15.18 1.38
N VAL A 202 9.65 14.65 1.36
CA VAL A 202 8.66 14.86 2.42
C VAL A 202 8.40 13.54 3.12
N ARG A 203 8.48 13.56 4.46
CA ARG A 203 8.15 12.39 5.29
C ARG A 203 6.80 12.61 5.97
N THR A 204 5.92 11.63 5.91
CA THR A 204 4.59 11.68 6.57
C THR A 204 4.61 11.15 8.00
N GLY A 205 5.77 10.67 8.47
CA GLY A 205 5.90 9.86 9.66
C GLY A 205 5.59 8.38 9.36
N THR A 206 6.08 7.49 10.21
CA THR A 206 5.81 6.05 10.08
C THR A 206 4.49 5.73 10.79
N PRO A 207 3.44 5.31 10.08
CA PRO A 207 2.21 4.88 10.74
C PRO A 207 2.52 3.70 11.67
N ARG A 208 2.07 3.76 12.90
CA ARG A 208 2.16 2.59 13.78
C ARG A 208 1.28 1.49 13.21
N PRO A 209 1.82 0.28 12.96
CA PRO A 209 1.01 -0.83 12.51
C PRO A 209 -0.09 -1.10 13.54
N ARG A 210 -1.31 -1.33 13.06
CA ARG A 210 -2.40 -1.73 13.96
C ARG A 210 -2.03 -3.09 14.54
N ARG A 211 -1.93 -3.18 15.85
CA ARG A 211 -1.83 -4.47 16.53
C ARG A 211 -3.10 -5.25 16.21
N PHE A 212 -2.94 -6.43 15.65
CA PHE A 212 -4.02 -7.40 15.55
C PHE A 212 -3.91 -8.33 16.77
N ASN A 213 -5.04 -8.83 17.21
CA ASN A 213 -5.11 -9.81 18.26
C ASN A 213 -5.70 -11.09 17.62
N PRO A 214 -4.88 -12.12 17.32
CA PRO A 214 -5.35 -13.35 16.69
C PRO A 214 -6.28 -14.11 17.65
N LEU A 215 -7.16 -14.96 17.12
CA LEU A 215 -7.94 -15.88 17.93
C LEU A 215 -6.98 -16.87 18.61
N THR A 216 -7.24 -17.16 19.87
CA THR A 216 -6.61 -18.29 20.56
C THR A 216 -7.16 -19.61 20.01
N ALA A 217 -6.53 -20.75 20.34
CA ALA A 217 -7.03 -22.07 19.94
C ALA A 217 -8.45 -22.31 20.45
N ASP A 218 -8.76 -21.88 21.69
CA ASP A 218 -10.09 -22.01 22.28
C ASP A 218 -11.14 -21.12 21.61
N GLU A 219 -10.81 -19.84 21.34
CA GLU A 219 -11.66 -18.95 20.59
C GLU A 219 -11.93 -19.46 19.16
N ALA A 220 -10.91 -20.05 18.52
CA ALA A 220 -11.02 -20.64 17.20
C ALA A 220 -11.96 -21.88 17.20
N ARG A 221 -11.84 -22.75 18.21
CA ARG A 221 -12.76 -23.89 18.40
C ARG A 221 -14.19 -23.43 18.65
N THR A 222 -14.37 -22.46 19.53
CA THR A 222 -15.69 -21.86 19.84
C THR A 222 -16.33 -21.25 18.59
N PHE A 223 -15.53 -20.55 17.79
CA PHE A 223 -16.01 -19.98 16.50
C PHE A 223 -16.47 -21.06 15.53
N LEU A 224 -15.69 -22.12 15.32
CA LEU A 224 -16.02 -23.21 14.42
C LEU A 224 -17.23 -24.01 14.90
N ALA A 225 -17.33 -24.28 16.22
CA ALA A 225 -18.51 -24.91 16.81
C ALA A 225 -19.77 -24.07 16.59
N GLY A 226 -19.71 -22.76 16.83
CA GLY A 226 -20.83 -21.85 16.57
C GLY A 226 -21.19 -21.70 15.09
N ALA A 227 -20.28 -22.09 14.17
CA ALA A 227 -20.53 -22.07 12.74
C ALA A 227 -21.09 -23.39 12.18
N GLN A 228 -21.15 -24.48 12.95
CA GLN A 228 -21.52 -25.81 12.43
C GLN A 228 -22.89 -25.86 11.74
N GLY A 229 -23.90 -25.20 12.28
CA GLY A 229 -25.23 -25.12 11.67
C GLY A 229 -25.39 -24.07 10.57
N HIS A 230 -24.33 -23.30 10.27
CA HIS A 230 -24.40 -22.21 9.31
C HIS A 230 -24.13 -22.72 7.90
N ARG A 231 -24.93 -22.27 6.92
CA ARG A 231 -24.79 -22.63 5.50
C ARG A 231 -23.36 -22.52 4.96
N LEU A 232 -22.58 -21.55 5.43
CA LEU A 232 -21.20 -21.30 5.03
C LEU A 232 -20.17 -21.92 6.01
N HIS A 233 -20.55 -22.95 6.77
CA HIS A 233 -19.63 -23.63 7.70
C HIS A 233 -18.34 -24.08 7.01
N ALA A 234 -18.43 -24.72 5.85
CA ALA A 234 -17.26 -25.16 5.08
C ALA A 234 -16.32 -24.00 4.71
N LEU A 235 -16.85 -22.81 4.41
CA LEU A 235 -16.05 -21.64 4.13
C LEU A 235 -15.23 -21.20 5.37
N PHE A 236 -15.85 -21.22 6.56
CA PHE A 236 -15.17 -20.83 7.80
C PHE A 236 -14.14 -21.86 8.24
N GLU A 237 -14.43 -23.16 8.04
CA GLU A 237 -13.44 -24.25 8.22
C GLU A 237 -12.20 -24.01 7.34
N LEU A 238 -12.41 -23.78 6.04
CA LEU A 238 -11.30 -23.48 5.13
C LEU A 238 -10.57 -22.19 5.55
N ALA A 239 -11.31 -21.13 5.87
CA ALA A 239 -10.73 -19.84 6.22
C ALA A 239 -9.76 -19.95 7.38
N LEU A 240 -10.12 -20.69 8.42
CA LEU A 240 -9.34 -20.78 9.66
C LEU A 240 -8.22 -21.83 9.57
N ARG A 241 -8.46 -22.95 8.87
CA ARG A 241 -7.45 -24.02 8.79
C ARG A 241 -6.40 -23.80 7.69
N THR A 242 -6.75 -23.08 6.61
CA THR A 242 -5.83 -22.83 5.50
C THR A 242 -5.34 -21.39 5.40
N GLY A 243 -6.00 -20.46 6.09
CA GLY A 243 -5.67 -19.04 6.06
C GLY A 243 -5.87 -18.38 4.70
N LEU A 244 -6.73 -18.93 3.83
CA LEU A 244 -7.03 -18.36 2.52
C LEU A 244 -7.59 -16.93 2.64
N ARG A 245 -7.25 -16.08 1.66
CA ARG A 245 -7.82 -14.72 1.62
C ARG A 245 -9.31 -14.78 1.29
N LYS A 246 -10.08 -13.82 1.79
CA LYS A 246 -11.52 -13.72 1.53
C LYS A 246 -11.87 -13.84 0.04
N GLY A 247 -11.15 -13.14 -0.81
CA GLY A 247 -11.37 -13.21 -2.26
C GLY A 247 -10.96 -14.54 -2.89
N GLU A 248 -9.94 -15.23 -2.37
CA GLU A 248 -9.53 -16.57 -2.79
C GLU A 248 -10.62 -17.60 -2.44
N LEU A 249 -11.15 -17.56 -1.21
CA LEU A 249 -12.27 -18.41 -0.78
C LEU A 249 -13.51 -18.22 -1.65
N LEU A 250 -13.90 -16.98 -1.89
CA LEU A 250 -15.07 -16.67 -2.70
C LEU A 250 -14.87 -16.96 -4.19
N GLY A 251 -13.62 -16.94 -4.68
CA GLY A 251 -13.26 -17.26 -6.06
C GLY A 251 -12.97 -18.75 -6.31
N LEU A 252 -13.03 -19.60 -5.27
CA LEU A 252 -12.76 -21.02 -5.37
C LEU A 252 -13.89 -21.71 -6.15
N ARG A 253 -13.52 -22.58 -7.11
CA ARG A 253 -14.46 -23.37 -7.90
C ARG A 253 -14.33 -24.85 -7.57
N TRP A 254 -15.38 -25.62 -7.86
CA TRP A 254 -15.36 -27.08 -7.67
C TRP A 254 -14.25 -27.76 -8.51
N GLU A 255 -13.94 -27.25 -9.68
CA GLU A 255 -12.85 -27.71 -10.54
C GLU A 255 -11.44 -27.49 -9.95
N ASP A 256 -11.30 -26.58 -8.99
CA ASP A 256 -10.04 -26.30 -8.30
C ASP A 256 -9.76 -27.29 -7.16
N LEU A 257 -10.75 -28.14 -6.80
CA LEU A 257 -10.68 -29.11 -5.70
C LEU A 257 -10.41 -30.51 -6.23
N ASP A 258 -9.33 -31.10 -5.76
CA ASP A 258 -9.05 -32.53 -5.98
C ASP A 258 -9.38 -33.31 -4.70
N HIS A 259 -10.52 -33.98 -4.72
CA HIS A 259 -11.01 -34.74 -3.57
C HIS A 259 -10.24 -36.05 -3.33
N VAL A 260 -9.53 -36.56 -4.35
CA VAL A 260 -8.72 -37.78 -4.26
C VAL A 260 -7.42 -37.50 -3.57
N SER A 261 -6.69 -36.48 -4.02
CA SER A 261 -5.44 -36.06 -3.41
C SER A 261 -5.63 -35.16 -2.18
N GLY A 262 -6.88 -34.74 -1.86
CA GLY A 262 -7.18 -33.85 -0.76
C GLY A 262 -6.53 -32.48 -0.91
N THR A 263 -6.52 -31.90 -2.11
CA THR A 263 -5.85 -30.62 -2.35
C THR A 263 -6.74 -29.58 -3.03
N ALA A 264 -6.37 -28.30 -2.91
CA ALA A 264 -7.01 -27.19 -3.59
C ALA A 264 -5.99 -26.35 -4.35
N SER A 265 -6.30 -25.99 -5.59
CA SER A 265 -5.52 -25.08 -6.44
C SER A 265 -6.07 -23.65 -6.33
N ILE A 266 -5.30 -22.74 -5.76
CA ILE A 266 -5.71 -21.36 -5.55
C ILE A 266 -5.23 -20.52 -6.73
N ARG A 267 -6.11 -20.27 -7.69
CA ARG A 267 -5.80 -19.60 -8.97
C ARG A 267 -6.53 -18.27 -9.14
N ARG A 268 -7.64 -18.08 -8.43
CA ARG A 268 -8.60 -17.00 -8.68
C ARG A 268 -8.96 -16.25 -7.40
N THR A 269 -9.47 -15.05 -7.58
CA THR A 269 -10.02 -14.23 -6.50
C THR A 269 -11.27 -13.52 -6.97
N LEU A 270 -12.33 -13.57 -6.17
CA LEU A 270 -13.57 -12.84 -6.43
C LEU A 270 -13.49 -11.45 -5.80
N GLN A 271 -13.73 -10.42 -6.58
CA GLN A 271 -13.71 -9.03 -6.15
C GLN A 271 -14.88 -8.27 -6.76
N ARG A 272 -15.35 -7.23 -6.07
CA ARG A 272 -16.27 -6.26 -6.66
C ARG A 272 -15.47 -5.14 -7.28
N THR A 273 -15.62 -4.94 -8.59
CA THR A 273 -15.09 -3.82 -9.33
C THR A 273 -16.20 -2.80 -9.62
N ARG A 274 -15.83 -1.59 -9.99
CA ARG A 274 -16.81 -0.54 -10.28
C ARG A 274 -17.41 -0.71 -11.68
N SER A 275 -16.60 -1.15 -12.63
CA SER A 275 -17.01 -1.28 -14.04
C SER A 275 -17.81 -2.57 -14.28
N SER A 276 -17.35 -3.70 -13.72
CA SER A 276 -17.85 -5.04 -14.05
C SER A 276 -18.60 -5.72 -12.90
N GLY A 277 -18.86 -4.99 -11.81
CA GLY A 277 -19.55 -5.55 -10.65
C GLY A 277 -18.75 -6.63 -9.93
N LEU A 278 -19.37 -7.76 -9.66
CA LEU A 278 -18.70 -8.90 -9.00
C LEU A 278 -17.96 -9.73 -10.04
N THR A 279 -16.64 -9.73 -9.99
CA THR A 279 -15.79 -10.31 -11.04
C THR A 279 -14.75 -11.23 -10.46
N THR A 280 -14.54 -12.37 -11.11
CA THR A 280 -13.45 -13.30 -10.82
C THR A 280 -12.21 -12.90 -11.61
N LEU A 281 -11.13 -12.65 -10.90
CA LEU A 281 -9.83 -12.25 -11.45
C LEU A 281 -8.75 -13.28 -11.09
N PRO A 282 -7.68 -13.41 -11.89
CA PRO A 282 -6.52 -14.20 -11.50
C PRO A 282 -5.90 -13.63 -10.21
N THR A 283 -5.13 -14.46 -9.52
CA THR A 283 -4.38 -14.03 -8.32
C THR A 283 -3.44 -12.87 -8.63
N LYS A 284 -3.07 -12.10 -7.60
CA LYS A 284 -2.31 -10.84 -7.80
C LYS A 284 -0.89 -11.06 -8.31
N THR A 285 -0.27 -12.16 -7.91
CA THR A 285 1.13 -12.50 -8.24
C THR A 285 1.23 -14.00 -8.52
N ILE A 286 2.24 -14.41 -9.26
CA ILE A 286 2.54 -15.83 -9.52
C ILE A 286 2.69 -16.59 -8.19
N SER A 287 3.35 -15.99 -7.18
CA SER A 287 3.48 -16.59 -5.85
C SER A 287 2.16 -16.75 -5.07
N SER A 288 1.09 -16.12 -5.52
CA SER A 288 -0.25 -16.30 -4.94
C SER A 288 -0.99 -17.48 -5.57
N GLU A 289 -0.57 -17.92 -6.76
CA GLU A 289 -1.03 -19.17 -7.34
C GLU A 289 -0.29 -20.34 -6.69
N ARG A 290 -1.03 -21.21 -6.02
CA ARG A 290 -0.46 -22.29 -5.22
C ARG A 290 -1.43 -23.44 -5.06
N ARG A 291 -0.91 -24.63 -4.85
CA ARG A 291 -1.66 -25.81 -4.43
C ARG A 291 -1.49 -25.99 -2.93
N ILE A 292 -2.56 -26.22 -2.21
CA ILE A 292 -2.55 -26.42 -0.76
C ILE A 292 -3.22 -27.76 -0.42
N ALA A 293 -2.72 -28.42 0.61
CA ALA A 293 -3.38 -29.58 1.19
C ALA A 293 -4.59 -29.15 2.03
N LEU A 294 -5.65 -29.92 1.96
CA LEU A 294 -6.87 -29.73 2.74
C LEU A 294 -6.93 -30.80 3.84
N PRO A 295 -6.98 -30.41 5.12
CA PRO A 295 -7.13 -31.38 6.21
C PRO A 295 -8.53 -32.00 6.18
N SER A 296 -8.64 -33.23 6.74
CA SER A 296 -9.87 -34.03 6.71
C SER A 296 -11.14 -33.26 7.15
N PRO A 297 -11.13 -32.42 8.20
CA PRO A 297 -12.31 -31.63 8.54
C PRO A 297 -12.78 -30.70 7.43
N CYS A 298 -11.86 -30.10 6.65
CA CYS A 298 -12.22 -29.27 5.51
C CYS A 298 -12.87 -30.12 4.39
N LEU A 299 -12.35 -31.30 4.11
CA LEU A 299 -12.90 -32.20 3.09
C LEU A 299 -14.31 -32.69 3.46
N LEU A 300 -14.52 -33.03 4.74
CA LEU A 300 -15.85 -33.40 5.26
C LEU A 300 -16.84 -32.24 5.14
N ALA A 301 -16.45 -31.04 5.57
CA ALA A 301 -17.28 -29.85 5.47
C ALA A 301 -17.62 -29.50 4.01
N LEU A 302 -16.66 -29.64 3.09
CA LEU A 302 -16.87 -29.41 1.66
C LEU A 302 -17.84 -30.45 1.04
N ARG A 303 -17.74 -31.71 1.44
CA ARG A 303 -18.69 -32.77 0.99
C ARG A 303 -20.12 -32.45 1.46
N ALA A 304 -20.29 -32.09 2.72
CA ALA A 304 -21.59 -31.68 3.25
C ALA A 304 -22.13 -30.45 2.52
N HIS A 305 -21.29 -29.45 2.29
CA HIS A 305 -21.65 -28.23 1.55
C HIS A 305 -22.06 -28.53 0.10
N ARG A 306 -21.36 -29.45 -0.58
CA ARG A 306 -21.72 -29.86 -1.95
C ARG A 306 -23.10 -30.53 -2.01
N LYS A 307 -23.42 -31.37 -1.03
CA LYS A 307 -24.75 -31.98 -0.90
C LYS A 307 -25.84 -30.92 -0.68
N GLN A 308 -25.60 -29.98 0.22
CA GLN A 308 -26.52 -28.86 0.47
C GLN A 308 -26.71 -27.99 -0.79
N GLN A 309 -25.62 -27.66 -1.50
CA GLN A 309 -25.71 -26.87 -2.73
C GLN A 309 -26.46 -27.59 -3.84
N ALA A 310 -26.35 -28.93 -3.92
CA ALA A 310 -27.13 -29.73 -4.87
C ALA A 310 -28.64 -29.66 -4.56
N GLN A 311 -29.04 -29.73 -3.30
CA GLN A 311 -30.43 -29.55 -2.87
C GLN A 311 -30.96 -28.14 -3.22
N GLU A 312 -30.15 -27.09 -2.94
CA GLU A 312 -30.50 -25.70 -3.31
C GLU A 312 -30.66 -25.55 -4.83
N LYS A 313 -29.86 -26.26 -5.62
CA LYS A 313 -29.96 -26.28 -7.09
C LYS A 313 -31.28 -26.92 -7.56
N GLU A 314 -31.70 -28.01 -6.94
CA GLU A 314 -32.97 -28.66 -7.20
C GLU A 314 -34.14 -27.77 -6.83
N GLU A 315 -34.09 -27.13 -5.66
CA GLU A 315 -35.13 -26.21 -5.17
C GLU A 315 -35.27 -24.96 -6.05
N ALA A 316 -34.15 -24.39 -6.52
CA ALA A 316 -34.17 -23.22 -7.38
C ALA A 316 -34.57 -23.54 -8.84
N GLY A 317 -34.44 -24.78 -9.29
CA GLY A 317 -34.81 -25.22 -10.64
C GLY A 317 -34.24 -24.33 -11.74
N ALA A 318 -35.09 -23.80 -12.59
CA ALA A 318 -34.71 -22.92 -13.68
C ALA A 318 -34.09 -21.56 -13.24
N GLY A 319 -34.29 -21.18 -11.97
CA GLY A 319 -33.71 -19.97 -11.39
C GLY A 319 -32.24 -20.13 -10.95
N TRP A 320 -31.69 -21.35 -11.02
CA TRP A 320 -30.31 -21.60 -10.64
C TRP A 320 -29.31 -21.06 -11.67
N VAL A 321 -28.33 -20.31 -11.18
CA VAL A 321 -27.19 -19.85 -11.97
C VAL A 321 -25.96 -20.74 -11.71
N ASP A 322 -25.58 -21.53 -12.69
CA ASP A 322 -24.37 -22.38 -12.57
C ASP A 322 -23.10 -21.59 -12.76
N SER A 323 -22.62 -21.01 -11.66
CA SER A 323 -21.39 -20.21 -11.66
C SER A 323 -20.12 -21.05 -11.46
N GLY A 324 -20.24 -22.34 -11.14
CA GLY A 324 -19.14 -23.25 -10.82
C GLY A 324 -18.40 -22.97 -9.50
N HIS A 325 -18.82 -21.94 -8.75
CA HIS A 325 -18.20 -21.59 -7.47
C HIS A 325 -18.57 -22.57 -6.36
N VAL A 326 -17.63 -22.83 -5.45
CA VAL A 326 -17.89 -23.62 -4.26
C VAL A 326 -18.88 -22.90 -3.35
N PHE A 327 -18.68 -21.61 -3.13
CA PHE A 327 -19.50 -20.81 -2.22
C PHE A 327 -20.38 -19.83 -3.00
N THR A 328 -21.68 -20.14 -3.05
CA THR A 328 -22.69 -19.38 -3.77
C THR A 328 -23.79 -18.90 -2.83
N ARG A 329 -24.65 -18.04 -3.30
CA ARG A 329 -25.98 -17.81 -2.74
C ARG A 329 -26.88 -19.02 -3.02
N PRO A 330 -28.06 -19.14 -2.37
CA PRO A 330 -28.98 -20.23 -2.64
C PRO A 330 -29.48 -20.32 -4.11
N ASP A 331 -29.36 -19.23 -4.87
CA ASP A 331 -29.70 -19.15 -6.30
C ASP A 331 -28.47 -19.42 -7.23
N GLY A 332 -27.37 -19.89 -6.70
CA GLY A 332 -26.14 -20.21 -7.47
C GLY A 332 -25.25 -19.03 -7.82
N HIS A 333 -25.66 -17.79 -7.60
CA HIS A 333 -24.81 -16.62 -7.82
C HIS A 333 -23.64 -16.56 -6.82
N PRO A 334 -22.48 -16.02 -7.22
CA PRO A 334 -21.37 -15.79 -6.30
C PRO A 334 -21.74 -14.88 -5.12
N ILE A 335 -21.16 -15.15 -3.95
CA ILE A 335 -21.42 -14.38 -2.73
C ILE A 335 -20.67 -13.05 -2.76
N GLU A 336 -21.37 -11.97 -2.49
CA GLU A 336 -20.77 -10.65 -2.27
C GLU A 336 -19.81 -10.64 -1.07
N PRO A 337 -18.59 -10.09 -1.23
CA PRO A 337 -17.62 -9.99 -0.12
C PRO A 337 -18.15 -9.26 1.12
N ALA A 338 -19.10 -8.32 0.94
CA ALA A 338 -19.74 -7.61 2.03
C ALA A 338 -20.74 -8.51 2.78
N THR A 339 -21.47 -9.36 2.06
CA THR A 339 -22.41 -10.33 2.64
C THR A 339 -21.68 -11.34 3.51
N LEU A 340 -20.55 -11.91 3.02
CA LEU A 340 -19.73 -12.79 3.84
C LEU A 340 -19.24 -12.09 5.12
N THR A 341 -18.87 -10.82 5.04
CA THR A 341 -18.44 -10.07 6.23
C THR A 341 -19.59 -9.91 7.24
N ARG A 342 -20.84 -9.71 6.77
CA ARG A 342 -22.00 -9.63 7.65
C ARG A 342 -22.27 -10.96 8.37
N HIS A 343 -22.24 -12.09 7.65
CA HIS A 343 -22.37 -13.43 8.23
C HIS A 343 -21.31 -13.71 9.27
N PHE A 344 -20.05 -13.41 8.95
CA PHE A 344 -18.93 -13.56 9.87
C PHE A 344 -19.11 -12.76 11.17
N ASN A 345 -19.48 -11.48 11.06
CA ASN A 345 -19.71 -10.62 12.22
C ASN A 345 -20.92 -11.09 13.06
N ALA A 346 -21.95 -11.66 12.43
CA ALA A 346 -23.08 -12.23 13.13
C ALA A 346 -22.66 -13.47 13.92
N LEU A 347 -21.88 -14.38 13.32
CA LEU A 347 -21.36 -15.59 13.98
C LEU A 347 -20.47 -15.24 15.17
N LEU A 348 -19.57 -14.26 15.06
CA LEU A 348 -18.76 -13.82 16.20
C LEU A 348 -19.64 -13.33 17.37
N ARG A 349 -20.72 -12.62 17.09
CA ARG A 349 -21.67 -12.16 18.13
C ARG A 349 -22.42 -13.32 18.77
N CYS A 350 -22.93 -14.26 17.96
CA CYS A 350 -23.59 -15.45 18.44
C CYS A 350 -22.69 -16.32 19.33
N ALA A 351 -21.41 -16.46 18.92
CA ALA A 351 -20.40 -17.17 19.69
C ALA A 351 -19.86 -16.38 20.89
N ARG A 352 -20.37 -15.16 21.16
CA ARG A 352 -19.87 -14.24 22.20
C ARG A 352 -18.37 -13.94 22.12
N LEU A 353 -17.82 -13.98 20.91
CA LEU A 353 -16.42 -13.67 20.65
C LEU A 353 -16.24 -12.18 20.34
N ARG A 354 -15.05 -11.69 20.59
CA ARG A 354 -14.67 -10.31 20.25
C ARG A 354 -14.75 -10.07 18.74
N GLN A 355 -15.11 -8.86 18.34
CA GLN A 355 -15.20 -8.50 16.95
C GLN A 355 -13.81 -8.35 16.33
N ILE A 356 -13.51 -9.17 15.36
CA ILE A 356 -12.30 -9.13 14.54
C ILE A 356 -12.67 -8.98 13.06
N ARG A 357 -11.71 -8.61 12.23
CA ARG A 357 -11.93 -8.57 10.78
C ARG A 357 -11.83 -9.97 10.20
N PHE A 358 -12.54 -10.26 9.12
CA PHE A 358 -12.43 -11.55 8.42
C PHE A 358 -10.98 -11.90 8.06
N HIS A 359 -10.16 -10.91 7.69
CA HIS A 359 -8.73 -11.13 7.38
C HIS A 359 -7.91 -11.54 8.61
N ASP A 360 -8.38 -11.23 9.80
CA ASP A 360 -7.68 -11.60 11.04
C ASP A 360 -7.77 -13.12 11.32
N LEU A 361 -8.72 -13.87 10.69
CA LEU A 361 -8.71 -15.35 10.68
C LEU A 361 -7.40 -15.90 10.09
N ARG A 362 -6.94 -15.31 8.98
CA ARG A 362 -5.66 -15.68 8.38
C ARG A 362 -4.46 -15.37 9.30
N HIS A 363 -4.51 -14.28 10.03
CA HIS A 363 -3.51 -14.00 11.05
C HIS A 363 -3.59 -15.00 12.20
N SER A 364 -4.80 -15.42 12.59
CA SER A 364 -5.00 -16.47 13.59
C SER A 364 -4.42 -17.81 13.11
N THR A 365 -4.69 -18.21 11.86
CA THR A 365 -4.07 -19.40 11.26
C THR A 365 -2.54 -19.35 11.35
N ALA A 366 -1.93 -18.24 10.95
CA ALA A 366 -0.48 -18.09 11.00
C ALA A 366 0.07 -18.18 12.43
N THR A 367 -0.63 -17.56 13.38
CA THR A 367 -0.23 -17.59 14.81
C THR A 367 -0.36 -19.00 15.39
N LEU A 368 -1.48 -19.67 15.15
CA LEU A 368 -1.73 -21.02 15.64
C LEU A 368 -0.74 -22.04 15.06
N LEU A 369 -0.38 -21.92 13.78
CA LEU A 369 0.64 -22.77 13.17
C LEU A 369 2.02 -22.54 13.78
N LEU A 370 2.39 -21.29 14.04
CA LEU A 370 3.64 -20.94 14.71
C LEU A 370 3.68 -21.49 16.14
N GLU A 371 2.57 -21.43 16.87
CA GLU A 371 2.44 -21.99 18.23
C GLU A 371 2.57 -23.52 18.25
N GLN A 372 2.30 -24.19 17.13
CA GLN A 372 2.54 -25.62 16.94
C GLN A 372 3.94 -25.94 16.42
N GLY A 373 4.85 -24.98 16.34
CA GLY A 373 6.23 -25.17 15.90
C GLY A 373 6.42 -25.28 14.39
N VAL A 374 5.41 -24.94 13.57
CA VAL A 374 5.54 -24.99 12.12
C VAL A 374 6.49 -23.90 11.65
N GLU A 375 7.43 -24.26 10.78
CA GLU A 375 8.42 -23.34 10.24
C GLU A 375 7.80 -22.16 9.49
N LEU A 376 8.40 -20.98 9.68
CA LEU A 376 7.92 -19.72 9.08
C LEU A 376 7.87 -19.77 7.55
N ILE A 377 8.76 -20.54 6.93
CA ILE A 377 8.81 -20.69 5.47
C ILE A 377 7.60 -21.48 4.95
N VAL A 378 7.23 -22.57 5.66
CA VAL A 378 6.05 -23.37 5.33
C VAL A 378 4.78 -22.55 5.47
N ILE A 379 4.67 -21.75 6.54
CA ILE A 379 3.53 -20.84 6.74
C ILE A 379 3.48 -19.77 5.64
N LYS A 380 4.61 -19.20 5.24
CA LYS A 380 4.70 -18.24 4.13
C LYS A 380 4.17 -18.85 2.84
N GLU A 381 4.55 -20.08 2.51
CA GLU A 381 4.13 -20.80 1.30
C GLU A 381 2.64 -21.13 1.34
N LEU A 382 2.16 -21.73 2.43
CA LEU A 382 0.74 -22.02 2.63
C LEU A 382 -0.12 -20.76 2.44
N LEU A 383 0.29 -19.67 3.05
CA LEU A 383 -0.42 -18.41 2.96
C LEU A 383 -0.22 -17.69 1.61
N GLY A 384 0.81 -17.99 0.81
CA GLY A 384 1.15 -17.26 -0.42
C GLY A 384 1.54 -15.81 -0.13
N HIS A 385 2.49 -15.60 0.80
CA HIS A 385 3.08 -14.29 1.06
C HIS A 385 4.29 -14.08 0.16
N ALA A 386 4.30 -13.01 -0.63
CA ALA A 386 5.42 -12.66 -1.50
C ALA A 386 6.72 -12.42 -0.71
N HIS A 387 6.61 -11.84 0.50
CA HIS A 387 7.75 -11.54 1.36
C HIS A 387 7.57 -12.14 2.75
N ILE A 388 8.65 -12.73 3.27
CA ILE A 388 8.69 -13.33 4.62
C ILE A 388 8.40 -12.29 5.73
N GLY A 389 8.75 -11.02 5.50
CA GLY A 389 8.48 -9.93 6.44
C GLY A 389 7.01 -9.76 6.80
N VAL A 390 6.09 -10.15 5.90
CA VAL A 390 4.65 -10.14 6.19
C VAL A 390 4.30 -11.21 7.21
N THR A 391 4.90 -12.39 7.10
CA THR A 391 4.73 -13.48 8.07
C THR A 391 5.44 -13.17 9.38
N ALA A 392 6.62 -12.54 9.32
CA ALA A 392 7.42 -12.16 10.48
C ALA A 392 6.73 -11.13 11.40
N THR A 393 5.82 -10.30 10.89
CA THR A 393 5.01 -9.40 11.75
C THR A 393 4.05 -10.16 12.66
N VAL A 394 3.59 -11.34 12.24
CA VAL A 394 2.80 -12.26 13.08
C VAL A 394 3.69 -12.89 14.17
N TYR A 395 4.93 -13.20 13.81
CA TYR A 395 5.91 -13.80 14.71
C TYR A 395 6.20 -12.98 15.98
N ALA A 396 6.10 -11.64 15.90
CA ALA A 396 6.34 -10.76 17.02
C ALA A 396 5.40 -11.03 18.24
N HIS A 397 4.23 -11.62 18.00
CA HIS A 397 3.26 -11.94 19.07
C HIS A 397 3.54 -13.27 19.77
N VAL A 398 4.21 -14.22 19.11
CA VAL A 398 4.51 -15.58 19.62
C VAL A 398 5.94 -15.67 20.15
N ARG A 399 6.76 -14.67 19.88
CA ARG A 399 8.21 -14.66 20.09
C ARG A 399 8.64 -15.04 21.51
N LEU A 400 7.98 -14.54 22.54
CA LEU A 400 8.36 -14.78 23.93
C LEU A 400 8.15 -16.25 24.34
N ARG A 401 7.05 -16.89 23.88
CA ARG A 401 6.80 -18.29 24.15
C ARG A 401 7.82 -19.18 23.43
N LEU A 402 8.01 -18.97 22.13
CA LEU A 402 8.99 -19.72 21.35
C LEU A 402 10.43 -19.51 21.85
N GLN A 403 10.76 -18.32 22.34
CA GLN A 403 12.06 -18.07 22.98
C GLN A 403 12.22 -18.88 24.28
N ARG A 404 11.16 -18.95 25.10
CA ARG A 404 11.18 -19.76 26.32
C ARG A 404 11.33 -21.22 25.96
N ASP A 405 10.51 -21.76 25.07
CA ASP A 405 10.56 -23.14 24.62
C ASP A 405 11.96 -23.51 24.08
N ALA A 406 12.56 -22.61 23.29
CA ALA A 406 13.92 -22.80 22.77
C ALA A 406 15.00 -22.76 23.87
N ILE A 407 14.85 -21.85 24.83
CA ILE A 407 15.78 -21.77 25.99
C ILE A 407 15.64 -23.02 26.90
N ASP A 408 14.40 -23.48 27.10
CA ASP A 408 14.12 -24.67 27.87
C ASP A 408 14.69 -25.94 27.20
N LEU A 409 14.58 -26.05 25.87
CA LEU A 409 15.21 -27.10 25.07
C LEU A 409 16.75 -27.08 25.25
N LEU A 410 17.36 -25.89 25.14
CA LEU A 410 18.80 -25.74 25.38
C LEU A 410 19.18 -26.10 26.83
N GLY A 411 18.40 -25.62 27.78
CA GLY A 411 18.60 -25.94 29.21
C GLY A 411 18.52 -27.45 29.47
N ASN A 412 17.59 -28.14 28.81
CA ASN A 412 17.50 -29.60 28.92
C ASN A 412 18.67 -30.32 28.23
N ALA A 413 19.14 -29.81 27.08
CA ALA A 413 20.32 -30.38 26.40
C ALA A 413 21.63 -30.16 27.15
N LEU A 414 21.71 -29.13 28.01
CA LEU A 414 22.88 -28.83 28.84
C LEU A 414 22.81 -29.48 30.24
N ARG A 415 21.71 -30.15 30.56
CA ARG A 415 21.63 -30.94 31.79
C ARG A 415 22.50 -32.21 31.67
N ASP A 416 23.36 -32.42 32.63
CA ASP A 416 24.20 -33.63 32.71
C ASP A 416 23.30 -34.87 32.88
N PRO A 417 23.36 -35.89 32.00
CA PRO A 417 22.56 -37.09 32.15
C PRO A 417 22.87 -37.89 33.44
N ALA A 418 24.01 -37.65 34.05
CA ALA A 418 24.41 -38.28 35.33
C ALA A 418 23.70 -37.69 36.55
N ALA A 419 23.12 -36.49 36.47
CA ALA A 419 22.43 -35.85 37.60
C ALA A 419 20.96 -36.30 37.78
N ALA A 420 20.44 -37.16 36.91
CA ALA A 420 19.04 -37.62 36.95
C ALA A 420 18.80 -38.86 37.84
N THR A 421 19.83 -39.40 38.50
CA THR A 421 19.74 -40.65 39.30
C THR A 421 20.08 -40.49 40.77
N THR A 422 20.17 -39.28 41.31
CA THR A 422 20.38 -39.10 42.77
C THR A 422 19.11 -38.47 43.35
N GLU A 423 18.35 -39.27 44.08
CA GLU A 423 17.39 -38.76 45.08
C GLU A 423 18.17 -37.92 46.10
N PRO A 424 17.62 -36.79 46.59
CA PRO A 424 18.33 -35.95 47.53
C PRO A 424 18.46 -36.69 48.86
N ASN A 425 19.68 -37.16 49.16
CA ASN A 425 20.07 -37.55 50.55
C ASN A 425 20.46 -36.23 51.24
N ASP A 426 19.70 -35.90 52.25
CA ASP A 426 19.82 -34.70 53.07
C ASP A 426 21.11 -34.84 53.90
N SER A 427 22.20 -34.31 53.41
CA SER A 427 23.43 -33.93 54.18
C SER A 427 24.62 -33.85 53.24
N ASP A 428 24.92 -32.64 52.74
CA ASP A 428 26.27 -32.11 52.60
C ASP A 428 26.24 -30.70 51.98
N ASP A 429 26.72 -29.75 52.72
CA ASP A 429 26.88 -28.34 52.41
C ASP A 429 27.94 -28.19 51.29
N PRO A 430 27.66 -27.54 50.15
CA PRO A 430 28.65 -27.38 49.10
C PRO A 430 29.58 -26.20 49.40
N ALA A 431 30.87 -26.51 49.39
CA ALA A 431 31.95 -25.53 49.49
C ALA A 431 31.89 -24.47 48.39
N LEU A 432 31.73 -23.20 48.76
CA LEU A 432 31.80 -22.03 47.91
C LEU A 432 33.23 -21.84 47.39
N CYS A 433 33.46 -22.06 46.09
CA CYS A 433 34.66 -21.58 45.42
C CYS A 433 34.51 -20.10 45.13
N ALA A 434 35.07 -19.25 45.98
CA ALA A 434 35.25 -17.83 45.68
C ALA A 434 36.51 -17.61 44.86
N ALA A 435 36.38 -17.15 43.63
CA ALA A 435 37.48 -16.62 42.84
C ALA A 435 37.56 -15.09 43.06
N PRO A 436 38.73 -14.51 43.27
CA PRO A 436 38.87 -13.06 43.46
C PRO A 436 38.79 -12.32 42.10
N VAL A 437 37.93 -11.33 42.07
CA VAL A 437 37.92 -10.33 41.04
C VAL A 437 39.02 -9.30 41.31
N ARG A 438 39.94 -9.11 40.39
CA ARG A 438 40.81 -7.94 40.28
C ARG A 438 40.25 -6.98 39.23
#